data_c21dbc4e73f93d6eb5cf8f183055ea41
#
_entry.id   c21dbc4e73f93d6eb5cf8f183055ea41
#
_cell.length_a   1.000
_cell.length_b   1.000
_cell.length_c   1.000
_cell.angle_alpha   90.00
_cell.angle_beta   90.00
_cell.angle_gamma   90.00
#
_symmetry.space_group_name_H-M   'P 1'
#
loop_
_entity.id
_entity.type
_entity.pdbx_description
1 polymer ?
#
loop_
_entity_poly.entity_id
_entity_poly.type
_entity_poly.pdbx_seq_one_letter_code
_entity_poly.pdbx_strand_id
1 'polypeptide(L)'
;CHCKKVYMSKIVIIDYGMGKLRNVQKGFERVGFEAKVTRNKKEISGASALILPGVGAFRDCMENLEKYGLIDPLLRSIEKGKSYFGICLGLQILFSESEEFGSQKGLNLIRGKVVKFSPDREHKVPHMGWNTIEIEKEAPVLQGIESGDFFYFVHSYYVIPEERDWIATYTHYGRSFASSIWKENLFATQFHPEKSQQKGLRILENFVRSI
;
A
#
# COMPACT_ATOMS: atom_id res chain seq x y z
N CYS A 1 -37.79 -12.02 12.34
CA CYS A 1 -36.59 -12.15 11.49
C CYS A 1 -36.05 -10.76 11.18
N HIS A 2 -35.00 -10.31 11.95
CA HIS A 2 -34.28 -9.08 11.64
C HIS A 2 -33.24 -9.44 10.58
N CYS A 3 -33.55 -9.15 9.32
CA CYS A 3 -32.54 -9.19 8.27
C CYS A 3 -31.58 -8.03 8.51
N LYS A 4 -30.43 -8.30 9.18
CA LYS A 4 -29.33 -7.35 9.21
C LYS A 4 -28.92 -7.11 7.77
N LYS A 5 -29.21 -5.94 7.21
CA LYS A 5 -28.55 -5.45 6.01
C LYS A 5 -27.04 -5.46 6.31
N VAL A 6 -26.35 -6.49 5.85
CA VAL A 6 -24.89 -6.49 5.80
C VAL A 6 -24.56 -5.41 4.78
N TYR A 7 -24.16 -4.25 5.25
CA TYR A 7 -23.52 -3.24 4.40
C TYR A 7 -22.22 -3.87 3.94
N MET A 8 -22.25 -4.48 2.76
CA MET A 8 -21.02 -4.94 2.13
C MET A 8 -20.16 -3.71 1.84
N SER A 9 -19.06 -3.58 2.56
CA SER A 9 -18.07 -2.52 2.35
C SER A 9 -17.66 -2.54 0.88
N LYS A 10 -17.86 -1.44 0.16
CA LYS A 10 -17.53 -1.33 -1.26
C LYS A 10 -16.03 -1.08 -1.39
N ILE A 11 -15.26 -2.13 -1.63
CA ILE A 11 -13.81 -2.08 -1.83
C ILE A 11 -13.53 -1.79 -3.31
N VAL A 12 -12.73 -0.79 -3.58
CA VAL A 12 -12.31 -0.42 -4.93
C VAL A 12 -10.79 -0.51 -5.06
N ILE A 13 -10.34 -1.27 -6.05
CA ILE A 13 -8.95 -1.31 -6.51
C ILE A 13 -8.85 -0.31 -7.67
N ILE A 14 -8.00 0.70 -7.49
CA ILE A 14 -7.85 1.77 -8.47
C ILE A 14 -7.05 1.27 -9.68
N ASP A 15 -7.68 1.33 -10.86
CA ASP A 15 -7.05 1.02 -12.14
C ASP A 15 -6.49 2.31 -12.77
N TYR A 16 -5.20 2.55 -12.59
CA TYR A 16 -4.48 3.64 -13.24
C TYR A 16 -3.66 3.17 -14.45
N GLY A 17 -3.97 1.98 -14.99
CA GLY A 17 -3.34 1.45 -16.22
C GLY A 17 -2.04 0.67 -15.97
N MET A 18 -1.64 0.46 -14.73
CA MET A 18 -0.44 -0.29 -14.35
C MET A 18 -0.74 -1.27 -13.22
N GLY A 19 0.15 -2.25 -13.07
CA GLY A 19 0.09 -3.20 -11.96
C GLY A 19 -0.63 -4.50 -12.27
N LYS A 20 -0.39 -5.50 -11.43
CA LYS A 20 -1.06 -6.81 -11.48
C LYS A 20 -2.34 -6.78 -10.64
N LEU A 21 -3.29 -5.90 -11.00
CA LEU A 21 -4.53 -5.62 -10.23
C LEU A 21 -5.32 -6.89 -9.93
N ARG A 22 -5.33 -7.86 -10.88
CA ARG A 22 -6.03 -9.13 -10.73
C ARG A 22 -5.47 -9.99 -9.58
N ASN A 23 -4.16 -9.91 -9.30
CA ASN A 23 -3.58 -10.66 -8.18
C ASN A 23 -4.06 -10.12 -6.84
N VAL A 24 -4.15 -8.79 -6.71
CA VAL A 24 -4.68 -8.13 -5.50
C VAL A 24 -6.16 -8.43 -5.36
N GLN A 25 -6.95 -8.34 -6.44
CA GLN A 25 -8.35 -8.71 -6.44
C GLN A 25 -8.56 -10.15 -5.96
N LYS A 26 -7.80 -11.11 -6.49
CA LYS A 26 -7.83 -12.51 -6.04
C LYS A 26 -7.44 -12.68 -4.57
N GLY A 27 -6.54 -11.83 -4.06
CA GLY A 27 -6.19 -11.80 -2.63
C GLY A 27 -7.43 -11.52 -1.77
N PHE A 28 -8.20 -10.50 -2.11
CA PHE A 28 -9.46 -10.17 -1.42
C PHE A 28 -10.53 -11.25 -1.62
N GLU A 29 -10.69 -11.80 -2.83
CA GLU A 29 -11.60 -12.92 -3.11
C GLU A 29 -11.30 -14.14 -2.22
N ARG A 30 -10.01 -14.47 -1.99
CA ARG A 30 -9.59 -15.59 -1.14
C ARG A 30 -9.94 -15.42 0.34
N VAL A 31 -10.04 -14.20 0.81
CA VAL A 31 -10.45 -13.89 2.19
C VAL A 31 -11.95 -13.58 2.31
N GLY A 32 -12.72 -13.85 1.22
CA GLY A 32 -14.18 -13.80 1.22
C GLY A 32 -14.77 -12.41 0.94
N PHE A 33 -13.97 -11.48 0.38
CA PHE A 33 -14.43 -10.13 0.06
C PHE A 33 -14.32 -9.82 -1.43
N GLU A 34 -15.35 -9.18 -1.97
CA GLU A 34 -15.33 -8.69 -3.34
C GLU A 34 -14.66 -7.32 -3.41
N ALA A 35 -13.66 -7.18 -4.28
CA ALA A 35 -13.01 -5.92 -4.59
C ALA A 35 -13.14 -5.61 -6.07
N LYS A 36 -13.69 -4.43 -6.40
CA LYS A 36 -13.93 -4.02 -7.77
C LYS A 36 -12.74 -3.25 -8.34
N VAL A 37 -12.18 -3.74 -9.43
CA VAL A 37 -11.17 -3.00 -10.21
C VAL A 37 -11.86 -1.97 -11.10
N THR A 38 -11.55 -0.68 -10.94
CA THR A 38 -12.17 0.39 -11.71
C THR A 38 -11.33 1.66 -11.75
N ARG A 39 -11.50 2.46 -12.82
CA ARG A 39 -11.04 3.85 -12.92
C ARG A 39 -12.18 4.86 -12.94
N ASN A 40 -13.40 4.40 -12.70
CA ASN A 40 -14.57 5.27 -12.66
C ASN A 40 -14.54 6.15 -11.40
N LYS A 41 -14.45 7.47 -11.60
CA LYS A 41 -14.33 8.46 -10.52
C LYS A 41 -15.52 8.42 -9.54
N LYS A 42 -16.75 8.15 -10.03
CA LYS A 42 -17.94 8.03 -9.18
C LYS A 42 -17.85 6.81 -8.27
N GLU A 43 -17.32 5.70 -8.79
CA GLU A 43 -17.16 4.47 -8.00
C GLU A 43 -16.05 4.63 -6.95
N ILE A 44 -14.93 5.28 -7.30
CA ILE A 44 -13.85 5.63 -6.38
C ILE A 44 -14.41 6.55 -5.27
N SER A 45 -15.12 7.61 -5.64
CA SER A 45 -15.74 8.52 -4.69
C SER A 45 -16.85 7.87 -3.85
N GLY A 46 -17.48 6.81 -4.32
CA GLY A 46 -18.54 6.06 -3.63
C GLY A 46 -18.03 4.83 -2.85
N ALA A 47 -16.73 4.55 -2.87
CA ALA A 47 -16.14 3.41 -2.16
C ALA A 47 -16.10 3.63 -0.65
N SER A 48 -16.12 2.54 0.12
CA SER A 48 -15.82 2.53 1.56
C SER A 48 -14.31 2.49 1.80
N ALA A 49 -13.60 1.76 0.93
CA ALA A 49 -12.15 1.64 0.99
C ALA A 49 -11.53 1.66 -0.42
N LEU A 50 -10.33 2.23 -0.49
CA LEU A 50 -9.54 2.36 -1.70
C LEU A 50 -8.25 1.57 -1.57
N ILE A 51 -7.97 0.74 -2.57
CA ILE A 51 -6.72 0.00 -2.69
C ILE A 51 -5.95 0.57 -3.87
N LEU A 52 -4.72 0.96 -3.67
CA LEU A 52 -3.81 1.36 -4.74
C LEU A 52 -2.60 0.43 -4.75
N PRO A 53 -2.63 -0.65 -5.54
CA PRO A 53 -1.46 -1.46 -5.79
C PRO A 53 -0.62 -0.82 -6.88
N GLY A 54 0.69 -0.97 -6.81
CA GLY A 54 1.55 -0.44 -7.85
C GLY A 54 2.80 -1.27 -8.08
N VAL A 55 3.16 -1.40 -9.36
CA VAL A 55 4.45 -1.90 -9.82
C VAL A 55 4.94 -0.99 -10.93
N GLY A 56 6.26 -0.91 -11.12
CA GLY A 56 6.88 -0.02 -12.12
C GLY A 56 7.46 1.24 -11.50
N ALA A 57 7.64 2.29 -12.30
CA ALA A 57 8.28 3.52 -11.88
C ALA A 57 7.32 4.48 -11.18
N PHE A 58 7.84 5.20 -10.21
CA PHE A 58 7.12 6.23 -9.45
C PHE A 58 6.52 7.30 -10.37
N ARG A 59 7.35 7.83 -11.30
CA ARG A 59 6.92 8.83 -12.28
C ARG A 59 5.74 8.35 -13.12
N ASP A 60 5.83 7.15 -13.68
CA ASP A 60 4.79 6.60 -14.55
C ASP A 60 3.47 6.40 -13.81
N CYS A 61 3.54 6.05 -12.50
CA CYS A 61 2.36 5.98 -11.64
C CYS A 61 1.68 7.33 -11.49
N MET A 62 2.44 8.36 -11.13
CA MET A 62 1.92 9.73 -10.95
C MET A 62 1.35 10.30 -12.25
N GLU A 63 2.07 10.14 -13.37
CA GLU A 63 1.61 10.58 -14.71
C GLU A 63 0.29 9.88 -15.10
N ASN A 64 0.16 8.58 -14.85
CA ASN A 64 -1.06 7.85 -15.16
C ASN A 64 -2.23 8.25 -14.25
N LEU A 65 -1.99 8.44 -12.94
CA LEU A 65 -3.02 8.96 -12.04
C LEU A 65 -3.51 10.33 -12.49
N GLU A 66 -2.62 11.22 -12.92
CA GLU A 66 -2.95 12.53 -13.46
C GLU A 66 -3.71 12.42 -14.79
N LYS A 67 -3.17 11.66 -15.74
CA LYS A 67 -3.77 11.42 -17.06
C LYS A 67 -5.21 10.95 -17.00
N TYR A 68 -5.51 10.04 -16.06
CA TYR A 68 -6.89 9.55 -15.88
C TYR A 68 -7.70 10.43 -14.92
N GLY A 69 -7.11 11.49 -14.35
CA GLY A 69 -7.74 12.41 -13.41
C GLY A 69 -8.19 11.73 -12.13
N LEU A 70 -7.37 10.80 -11.62
CA LEU A 70 -7.67 9.98 -10.44
C LEU A 70 -7.12 10.58 -9.14
N ILE A 71 -6.21 11.56 -9.21
CA ILE A 71 -5.59 12.19 -8.03
C ILE A 71 -6.65 12.85 -7.15
N ASP A 72 -7.47 13.74 -7.70
CA ASP A 72 -8.51 14.45 -6.92
C ASP A 72 -9.53 13.50 -6.25
N PRO A 73 -10.13 12.51 -6.97
CA PRO A 73 -11.04 11.57 -6.33
C PRO A 73 -10.38 10.75 -5.22
N LEU A 74 -9.10 10.39 -5.38
CA LEU A 74 -8.31 9.68 -4.39
C LEU A 74 -8.08 10.54 -3.14
N LEU A 75 -7.52 11.75 -3.30
CA LEU A 75 -7.22 12.66 -2.20
C LEU A 75 -8.47 13.01 -1.40
N ARG A 76 -9.55 13.44 -2.09
CA ARG A 76 -10.83 13.76 -1.42
C ARG A 76 -11.45 12.58 -0.69
N SER A 77 -11.22 11.35 -1.16
CA SER A 77 -11.73 10.17 -0.48
C SER A 77 -10.95 9.90 0.81
N ILE A 78 -9.62 10.04 0.77
CA ILE A 78 -8.75 9.91 1.95
C ILE A 78 -9.06 11.00 2.97
N GLU A 79 -9.18 12.27 2.55
CA GLU A 79 -9.53 13.41 3.41
C GLU A 79 -10.89 13.25 4.11
N LYS A 80 -11.83 12.53 3.48
CA LYS A 80 -13.13 12.18 4.06
C LYS A 80 -13.08 10.98 5.03
N GLY A 81 -11.89 10.51 5.36
CA GLY A 81 -11.69 9.41 6.31
C GLY A 81 -11.93 8.03 5.73
N LYS A 82 -12.02 7.86 4.39
CA LYS A 82 -12.12 6.54 3.79
C LYS A 82 -10.82 5.78 3.94
N SER A 83 -10.94 4.49 4.25
CA SER A 83 -9.78 3.64 4.40
C SER A 83 -8.99 3.52 3.09
N TYR A 84 -7.68 3.71 3.18
CA TYR A 84 -6.75 3.57 2.06
C TYR A 84 -5.73 2.47 2.35
N PHE A 85 -5.52 1.60 1.37
CA PHE A 85 -4.45 0.62 1.40
C PHE A 85 -3.53 0.74 0.19
N GLY A 86 -2.31 1.25 0.42
CA GLY A 86 -1.24 1.30 -0.58
C GLY A 86 -0.37 0.04 -0.56
N ILE A 87 -0.09 -0.53 -1.74
CA ILE A 87 0.79 -1.69 -1.86
C ILE A 87 1.99 -1.32 -2.74
N CYS A 88 3.20 -1.48 -2.23
CA CYS A 88 4.47 -1.21 -2.87
C CYS A 88 4.55 0.23 -3.40
N LEU A 89 4.39 0.48 -4.69
CA LEU A 89 4.37 1.82 -5.25
C LEU A 89 3.22 2.68 -4.69
N GLY A 90 2.09 2.04 -4.31
CA GLY A 90 0.99 2.70 -3.61
C GLY A 90 1.34 3.23 -2.22
N LEU A 91 2.38 2.70 -1.56
CA LEU A 91 2.99 3.31 -0.39
C LEU A 91 3.83 4.54 -0.80
N GLN A 92 4.70 4.37 -1.80
CA GLN A 92 5.71 5.37 -2.15
C GLN A 92 5.09 6.69 -2.63
N ILE A 93 4.03 6.63 -3.44
CA ILE A 93 3.39 7.85 -3.98
C ILE A 93 2.69 8.72 -2.93
N LEU A 94 2.47 8.22 -1.69
CA LEU A 94 1.92 9.03 -0.59
C LEU A 94 2.90 10.12 -0.12
N PHE A 95 4.19 9.93 -0.39
CA PHE A 95 5.26 10.82 0.08
C PHE A 95 5.40 12.08 -0.76
N SER A 96 6.19 13.05 -0.24
CA SER A 96 6.36 14.35 -0.89
C SER A 96 7.09 14.23 -2.22
N GLU A 97 8.15 13.41 -2.26
CA GLU A 97 9.02 13.29 -3.43
C GLU A 97 9.73 11.93 -3.53
N SER A 98 10.13 11.59 -4.74
CA SER A 98 10.99 10.43 -5.04
C SER A 98 12.18 10.88 -5.86
N GLU A 99 13.35 10.27 -5.61
CA GLU A 99 14.57 10.49 -6.40
C GLU A 99 14.65 9.58 -7.66
N GLU A 100 13.62 8.79 -7.93
CA GLU A 100 13.59 7.88 -9.08
C GLU A 100 13.52 8.67 -10.40
N PHE A 101 14.57 8.53 -11.24
CA PHE A 101 14.76 9.30 -12.47
C PHE A 101 14.76 10.82 -12.27
N GLY A 102 15.42 11.31 -11.21
CA GLY A 102 15.42 12.71 -10.79
C GLY A 102 14.33 13.01 -9.75
N SER A 103 14.16 14.26 -9.35
CA SER A 103 13.14 14.63 -8.37
C SER A 103 11.74 14.55 -8.97
N GLN A 104 10.92 13.65 -8.44
CA GLN A 104 9.53 13.45 -8.83
C GLN A 104 8.61 13.79 -7.66
N LYS A 105 7.56 14.60 -7.89
CA LYS A 105 6.59 14.93 -6.85
C LYS A 105 5.58 13.80 -6.66
N GLY A 106 5.30 13.45 -5.40
CA GLY A 106 4.23 12.52 -5.02
C GLY A 106 2.95 13.24 -4.61
N LEU A 107 2.05 12.51 -3.95
CA LEU A 107 0.78 13.05 -3.45
C LEU A 107 0.94 13.99 -2.25
N ASN A 108 2.10 13.97 -1.61
CA ASN A 108 2.45 14.81 -0.45
C ASN A 108 1.45 14.69 0.72
N LEU A 109 0.88 13.51 0.92
CA LEU A 109 0.05 13.19 2.08
C LEU A 109 0.92 12.91 3.32
N ILE A 110 2.14 12.43 3.10
CA ILE A 110 3.13 12.13 4.12
C ILE A 110 4.41 12.88 3.76
N ARG A 111 4.89 13.70 4.67
CA ARG A 111 6.19 14.37 4.50
C ARG A 111 7.32 13.35 4.57
N GLY A 112 8.24 13.44 3.62
CA GLY A 112 9.37 12.53 3.50
C GLY A 112 9.70 12.22 2.06
N LYS A 113 10.62 11.27 1.89
CA LYS A 113 11.25 10.97 0.60
C LYS A 113 11.19 9.50 0.27
N VAL A 114 11.24 9.20 -1.01
CA VAL A 114 11.48 7.87 -1.56
C VAL A 114 12.88 7.85 -2.16
N VAL A 115 13.75 7.01 -1.61
CA VAL A 115 15.18 6.98 -1.97
C VAL A 115 15.60 5.58 -2.42
N LYS A 116 16.66 5.51 -3.24
CA LYS A 116 17.20 4.27 -3.78
C LYS A 116 18.03 3.52 -2.74
N PHE A 117 17.95 2.19 -2.73
CA PHE A 117 18.95 1.37 -2.05
C PHE A 117 20.32 1.52 -2.69
N SER A 118 21.35 1.65 -1.86
CA SER A 118 22.74 1.52 -2.31
C SER A 118 23.13 0.04 -2.29
N PRO A 119 23.52 -0.56 -3.43
CA PRO A 119 23.99 -1.94 -3.45
C PRO A 119 25.28 -2.07 -2.66
N ASP A 120 25.47 -3.19 -1.99
CA ASP A 120 26.71 -3.60 -1.36
C ASP A 120 27.08 -5.04 -1.76
N ARG A 121 28.09 -5.64 -1.10
CA ARG A 121 28.55 -6.99 -1.44
C ARG A 121 27.50 -8.07 -1.14
N GLU A 122 26.63 -7.85 -0.16
CA GLU A 122 25.67 -8.82 0.35
C GLU A 122 24.25 -8.51 -0.14
N HIS A 123 23.94 -7.23 -0.43
CA HIS A 123 22.59 -6.76 -0.75
C HIS A 123 22.53 -6.23 -2.19
N LYS A 124 21.87 -7.01 -3.05
CA LYS A 124 21.62 -6.61 -4.44
C LYS A 124 20.42 -5.65 -4.54
N VAL A 125 20.40 -4.81 -5.55
CA VAL A 125 19.23 -3.99 -5.89
C VAL A 125 18.67 -4.49 -7.22
N PRO A 126 17.37 -4.82 -7.28
CA PRO A 126 16.33 -4.64 -6.26
C PRO A 126 16.44 -5.61 -5.06
N HIS A 127 15.94 -5.18 -3.89
CA HIS A 127 15.55 -6.08 -2.81
C HIS A 127 14.40 -6.96 -3.31
N MET A 128 14.67 -8.24 -3.55
CA MET A 128 13.73 -9.18 -4.13
C MET A 128 13.75 -10.51 -3.37
N GLY A 129 12.60 -10.89 -2.85
CA GLY A 129 12.43 -12.15 -2.13
C GLY A 129 11.68 -12.01 -0.82
N TRP A 130 11.81 -13.03 0.01
CA TRP A 130 11.20 -13.09 1.33
C TRP A 130 12.12 -12.42 2.36
N ASN A 131 11.54 -11.57 3.20
CA ASN A 131 12.24 -10.93 4.30
C ASN A 131 11.27 -10.72 5.46
N THR A 132 11.83 -10.54 6.66
CA THR A 132 11.05 -10.38 7.89
C THR A 132 10.66 -8.91 8.11
N ILE A 133 9.59 -8.74 8.88
CA ILE A 133 9.20 -7.44 9.42
C ILE A 133 9.41 -7.41 10.93
N GLU A 134 9.70 -6.23 11.46
CA GLU A 134 9.71 -5.91 12.88
C GLU A 134 8.59 -4.92 13.16
N ILE A 135 7.67 -5.26 14.07
CA ILE A 135 6.54 -4.40 14.42
C ILE A 135 7.02 -3.29 15.34
N GLU A 136 6.85 -2.05 14.89
CA GLU A 136 7.16 -0.83 15.67
C GLU A 136 5.91 -0.32 16.40
N LYS A 137 4.74 -0.46 15.76
CA LYS A 137 3.48 0.08 16.22
C LYS A 137 2.36 -0.91 15.96
N GLU A 138 1.57 -1.18 16.99
CA GLU A 138 0.37 -1.99 16.83
C GLU A 138 -0.67 -1.28 15.96
N ALA A 139 -0.96 -1.87 14.81
CA ALA A 139 -2.00 -1.42 13.90
C ALA A 139 -3.09 -2.50 13.78
N PRO A 140 -4.38 -2.13 13.70
CA PRO A 140 -5.47 -3.12 13.58
C PRO A 140 -5.26 -4.10 12.42
N VAL A 141 -4.66 -3.61 11.32
CA VAL A 141 -4.36 -4.40 10.11
C VAL A 141 -3.28 -5.45 10.37
N LEU A 142 -2.43 -5.27 11.39
CA LEU A 142 -1.37 -6.19 11.77
C LEU A 142 -1.80 -7.23 12.82
N GLN A 143 -3.07 -7.31 13.20
CA GLN A 143 -3.56 -8.28 14.18
C GLN A 143 -3.25 -9.72 13.76
N GLY A 144 -2.55 -10.49 14.62
CA GLY A 144 -2.11 -11.87 14.35
C GLY A 144 -0.88 -11.97 13.43
N ILE A 145 -0.21 -10.84 13.21
CA ILE A 145 1.12 -10.75 12.62
C ILE A 145 2.11 -10.51 13.75
N GLU A 146 3.28 -11.10 13.66
CA GLU A 146 4.32 -11.03 14.70
C GLU A 146 5.64 -10.55 14.08
N SER A 147 6.48 -9.91 14.88
CA SER A 147 7.87 -9.61 14.48
C SER A 147 8.59 -10.91 14.12
N GLY A 148 9.30 -10.90 12.98
CA GLY A 148 9.91 -12.08 12.39
C GLY A 148 9.05 -12.79 11.35
N ASP A 149 7.79 -12.42 11.17
CA ASP A 149 6.96 -12.95 10.06
C ASP A 149 7.51 -12.53 8.70
N PHE A 150 7.49 -13.48 7.74
CA PHE A 150 8.02 -13.27 6.40
C PHE A 150 6.99 -12.73 5.43
N PHE A 151 7.42 -11.74 4.63
CA PHE A 151 6.66 -11.16 3.53
C PHE A 151 7.50 -11.09 2.26
N TYR A 152 6.84 -11.03 1.10
CA TYR A 152 7.50 -10.93 -0.19
C TYR A 152 7.73 -9.48 -0.60
N PHE A 153 8.98 -9.15 -0.87
CA PHE A 153 9.45 -7.83 -1.33
C PHE A 153 9.92 -7.88 -2.78
N VAL A 154 9.74 -6.80 -3.52
CA VAL A 154 10.36 -6.57 -4.82
C VAL A 154 10.40 -5.06 -5.09
N HIS A 155 11.48 -4.38 -4.68
CA HIS A 155 11.61 -2.94 -4.84
C HIS A 155 13.07 -2.48 -4.82
N SER A 156 13.34 -1.37 -5.52
CA SER A 156 14.67 -0.72 -5.56
C SER A 156 14.73 0.55 -4.73
N TYR A 157 13.57 1.08 -4.34
CA TYR A 157 13.40 2.32 -3.57
C TYR A 157 12.61 2.03 -2.31
N TYR A 158 12.83 2.81 -1.26
CA TYR A 158 12.14 2.72 0.02
C TYR A 158 11.81 4.10 0.56
N VAL A 159 10.86 4.18 1.48
CA VAL A 159 10.37 5.44 2.04
C VAL A 159 11.13 5.84 3.29
N ILE A 160 11.35 7.15 3.46
CA ILE A 160 11.89 7.77 4.66
C ILE A 160 10.88 8.82 5.13
N PRO A 161 9.96 8.49 6.05
CA PRO A 161 9.06 9.48 6.67
C PRO A 161 9.86 10.48 7.51
N GLU A 162 9.48 11.76 7.48
CA GLU A 162 10.03 12.77 8.41
C GLU A 162 9.57 12.50 9.84
N GLU A 163 8.31 12.06 10.01
CA GLU A 163 7.75 11.71 11.30
C GLU A 163 7.74 10.19 11.48
N ARG A 164 8.45 9.69 12.50
CA ARG A 164 8.48 8.25 12.83
C ARG A 164 7.13 7.66 13.21
N ASP A 165 6.21 8.49 13.70
CA ASP A 165 4.86 8.07 14.09
C ASP A 165 4.05 7.42 12.96
N TRP A 166 4.45 7.63 11.71
CA TRP A 166 3.87 6.93 10.57
C TRP A 166 4.26 5.47 10.46
N ILE A 167 5.41 5.07 11.02
CA ILE A 167 6.00 3.76 10.77
C ILE A 167 5.28 2.70 11.61
N ALA A 168 4.73 1.68 10.95
CA ALA A 168 4.10 0.54 11.61
C ALA A 168 5.05 -0.65 11.70
N THR A 169 5.89 -0.88 10.67
CA THR A 169 6.88 -1.96 10.67
C THR A 169 8.18 -1.51 10.01
N TYR A 170 9.27 -2.12 10.46
CA TYR A 170 10.58 -2.04 9.82
C TYR A 170 10.97 -3.37 9.18
N THR A 171 11.90 -3.31 8.25
CA THR A 171 12.59 -4.47 7.67
C THR A 171 14.07 -4.11 7.52
N HIS A 172 14.95 -5.10 7.71
CA HIS A 172 16.38 -4.92 7.52
C HIS A 172 16.84 -5.49 6.17
N TYR A 173 17.51 -4.67 5.36
CA TYR A 173 18.17 -5.07 4.11
C TYR A 173 19.37 -4.17 3.85
N GLY A 174 20.53 -4.54 4.43
CA GLY A 174 21.72 -3.67 4.49
C GLY A 174 21.53 -2.45 5.39
N ARG A 175 20.31 -2.02 5.56
CA ARG A 175 19.83 -0.98 6.48
C ARG A 175 18.40 -1.26 6.91
N SER A 176 17.98 -0.69 8.03
CA SER A 176 16.57 -0.69 8.40
C SER A 176 15.82 0.36 7.60
N PHE A 177 14.65 -0.01 7.09
CA PHE A 177 13.74 0.88 6.36
C PHE A 177 12.29 0.64 6.78
N ALA A 178 11.43 1.64 6.64
CA ALA A 178 10.01 1.52 6.90
C ALA A 178 9.37 0.58 5.87
N SER A 179 8.92 -0.60 6.31
CA SER A 179 8.29 -1.61 5.44
C SER A 179 6.76 -1.53 5.43
N SER A 180 6.16 -0.88 6.43
CA SER A 180 4.77 -0.43 6.38
C SER A 180 4.57 0.84 7.19
N ILE A 181 3.51 1.57 6.85
CA ILE A 181 3.06 2.75 7.56
C ILE A 181 1.60 2.58 7.98
N TRP A 182 1.24 3.22 9.10
CA TRP A 182 -0.15 3.33 9.53
C TRP A 182 -0.38 4.59 10.35
N LYS A 183 -1.41 5.33 9.99
CA LYS A 183 -1.98 6.43 10.79
C LYS A 183 -3.42 6.64 10.36
N GLU A 184 -4.34 6.63 11.33
CA GLU A 184 -5.77 6.83 11.08
C GLU A 184 -6.33 5.87 10.02
N ASN A 185 -6.81 6.42 8.89
CA ASN A 185 -7.39 5.67 7.78
C ASN A 185 -6.39 5.28 6.68
N LEU A 186 -5.10 5.63 6.85
CA LEU A 186 -4.03 5.29 5.91
C LEU A 186 -3.22 4.09 6.41
N PHE A 187 -3.21 3.02 5.63
CA PHE A 187 -2.29 1.91 5.79
C PHE A 187 -1.59 1.63 4.46
N ALA A 188 -0.29 1.37 4.48
CA ALA A 188 0.41 0.98 3.27
C ALA A 188 1.63 0.12 3.57
N THR A 189 1.97 -0.77 2.63
CA THR A 189 3.08 -1.71 2.74
C THR A 189 4.04 -1.60 1.57
N GLN A 190 5.34 -1.77 1.82
CA GLN A 190 6.35 -1.92 0.78
C GLN A 190 6.36 -3.35 0.22
N PHE A 191 6.04 -4.32 1.06
CA PHE A 191 5.86 -5.71 0.64
C PHE A 191 4.51 -5.93 -0.04
N HIS A 192 4.36 -7.09 -0.66
CA HIS A 192 3.17 -7.51 -1.40
C HIS A 192 2.35 -8.52 -0.58
N PRO A 193 1.29 -8.10 0.15
CA PRO A 193 0.45 -9.02 0.93
C PRO A 193 -0.17 -10.10 0.05
N GLU A 194 -0.60 -9.74 -1.16
CA GLU A 194 -1.23 -10.66 -2.13
C GLU A 194 -0.30 -11.77 -2.61
N LYS A 195 1.03 -11.65 -2.32
CA LYS A 195 2.05 -12.64 -2.62
C LYS A 195 2.68 -13.28 -1.38
N SER A 196 2.23 -12.90 -0.19
CA SER A 196 2.83 -13.26 1.09
C SER A 196 2.07 -14.38 1.82
N GLN A 197 1.48 -15.31 1.08
CA GLN A 197 0.80 -16.50 1.59
C GLN A 197 -0.21 -16.19 2.70
N GLN A 198 -0.27 -17.00 3.77
CA GLN A 198 -1.28 -16.86 4.83
C GLN A 198 -1.15 -15.55 5.61
N LYS A 199 0.08 -15.11 5.91
CA LYS A 199 0.31 -13.86 6.65
C LYS A 199 -0.11 -12.65 5.81
N GLY A 200 0.14 -12.67 4.51
CA GLY A 200 -0.34 -11.63 3.59
C GLY A 200 -1.86 -11.60 3.48
N LEU A 201 -2.50 -12.77 3.36
CA LEU A 201 -3.97 -12.86 3.35
C LEU A 201 -4.58 -12.37 4.66
N ARG A 202 -3.94 -12.63 5.80
CA ARG A 202 -4.36 -12.10 7.11
C ARG A 202 -4.39 -10.56 7.12
N ILE A 203 -3.37 -9.91 6.54
CA ILE A 203 -3.35 -8.43 6.41
C ILE A 203 -4.52 -7.94 5.57
N LEU A 204 -4.80 -8.57 4.41
CA LEU A 204 -5.94 -8.20 3.56
C LEU A 204 -7.28 -8.36 4.28
N GLU A 205 -7.45 -9.46 5.01
CA GLU A 205 -8.66 -9.74 5.82
C GLU A 205 -8.83 -8.69 6.92
N ASN A 206 -7.77 -8.43 7.71
CA ASN A 206 -7.79 -7.45 8.79
C ASN A 206 -8.11 -6.05 8.27
N PHE A 207 -7.54 -5.66 7.13
CA PHE A 207 -7.84 -4.37 6.51
C PHE A 207 -9.35 -4.23 6.24
N VAL A 208 -9.96 -5.24 5.64
CA VAL A 208 -11.41 -5.17 5.36
C VAL A 208 -12.25 -5.17 6.63
N ARG A 209 -11.83 -5.89 7.66
CA ARG A 209 -12.53 -5.92 8.96
C ARG A 209 -12.40 -4.61 9.75
N SER A 210 -11.42 -3.77 9.41
CA SER A 210 -11.18 -2.46 10.05
C SER A 210 -11.90 -1.28 9.39
N ILE A 211 -12.63 -1.53 8.28
CA ILE A 211 -13.39 -0.51 7.51
C ILE A 211 -14.71 -0.15 8.20
#